data_d0fcedd9f4cdcedba1e33667736986a6
#
_entry.id   d0fcedd9f4cdcedba1e33667736986a6
#
_cell.length_a   1.000
_cell.length_b   1.000
_cell.length_c   1.000
_cell.angle_alpha   90.00
_cell.angle_beta   90.00
_cell.angle_gamma   90.00
#
_symmetry.space_group_name_H-M   'P 1'
#
loop_
_entity.id
_entity.type
_entity.pdbx_description
1 polymer ?
#
loop_
_entity_poly.entity_id
_entity_poly.type
_entity_poly.pdbx_seq_one_letter_code
_entity_poly.pdbx_strand_id
1 'polypeptide(L)'
;MTCAYGDETRGAFTKADIIISDEYIDFPEALAPDVVVALAQVAYDKYVGNMKDGSMLIYNANQITQAPSRAKQYGIKMEDITTSINNMQSLNIVALGAMIALTGCASPESVQAMLAKRFEGKPAVVKSNAQAFDLGYEAALNFK
;
A
#
# COMPACT_ATOMS: atom_id res chain seq x y z
N MET A 1 -9.81 11.35 3.91
CA MET A 1 -9.22 10.67 2.74
C MET A 1 -9.54 11.46 1.50
N THR A 2 -8.55 11.89 0.77
CA THR A 2 -8.69 12.55 -0.53
C THR A 2 -8.12 11.66 -1.62
N CYS A 3 -8.78 11.63 -2.78
CA CYS A 3 -8.33 10.91 -3.97
C CYS A 3 -8.09 11.92 -5.09
N ALA A 4 -6.93 11.87 -5.72
CA ALA A 4 -6.62 12.64 -6.91
C ALA A 4 -6.48 11.70 -8.11
N TYR A 5 -7.20 11.99 -9.19
CA TYR A 5 -7.12 11.27 -10.45
C TYR A 5 -6.55 12.22 -11.51
N GLY A 6 -5.59 11.75 -12.30
CA GLY A 6 -5.12 12.49 -13.47
C GLY A 6 -6.16 12.51 -14.58
N ASP A 7 -6.08 13.48 -15.50
CA ASP A 7 -6.99 13.66 -16.63
C ASP A 7 -6.94 12.52 -17.65
N GLU A 8 -5.93 11.63 -17.57
CA GLU A 8 -5.77 10.49 -18.46
C GLU A 8 -6.22 9.19 -17.78
N THR A 9 -7.21 8.52 -18.38
CA THR A 9 -7.86 7.34 -17.80
C THR A 9 -7.08 6.03 -17.93
N ARG A 10 -5.93 6.02 -18.61
CA ARG A 10 -5.05 4.84 -18.73
C ARG A 10 -3.59 5.27 -18.73
N GLY A 11 -2.82 4.78 -17.74
CA GLY A 11 -1.39 5.06 -17.59
C GLY A 11 -1.06 6.34 -16.81
N ALA A 12 -2.05 7.07 -16.31
CA ALA A 12 -1.86 8.27 -15.51
C ALA A 12 -1.51 7.95 -14.04
N PHE A 13 -0.83 8.90 -13.41
CA PHE A 13 -0.57 8.86 -11.98
C PHE A 13 -1.86 9.02 -11.17
N THR A 14 -2.13 8.03 -10.32
CA THR A 14 -3.27 8.05 -9.39
C THR A 14 -2.74 7.98 -7.97
N LYS A 15 -3.25 8.84 -7.08
CA LYS A 15 -2.91 8.81 -5.65
C LYS A 15 -4.15 8.84 -4.77
N ALA A 16 -4.00 8.32 -3.56
CA ALA A 16 -4.95 8.51 -2.47
C ALA A 16 -4.16 8.90 -1.22
N ASP A 17 -4.53 10.02 -0.60
CA ASP A 17 -3.93 10.50 0.63
C ASP A 17 -4.82 10.13 1.82
N ILE A 18 -4.20 9.63 2.88
CA ILE A 18 -4.85 9.31 4.14
C ILE A 18 -4.08 10.03 5.25
N ILE A 19 -4.78 10.83 6.03
CA ILE A 19 -4.25 11.48 7.21
C ILE A 19 -4.98 10.90 8.42
N ILE A 20 -4.21 10.47 9.41
CA ILE A 20 -4.71 9.98 10.70
C ILE A 20 -4.09 10.88 11.76
N SER A 21 -4.93 11.58 12.54
CA SER A 21 -4.51 12.51 13.58
C SER A 21 -5.54 12.56 14.71
N ASP A 22 -5.09 12.78 15.92
CA ASP A 22 -5.92 13.08 17.08
C ASP A 22 -6.35 14.56 17.10
N GLU A 23 -5.71 15.40 16.27
CA GLU A 23 -6.01 16.80 16.12
C GLU A 23 -6.88 17.07 14.89
N TYR A 24 -7.47 18.25 14.84
CA TYR A 24 -8.27 18.68 13.71
C TYR A 24 -7.41 18.77 12.43
N ILE A 25 -7.92 18.22 11.31
CA ILE A 25 -7.24 18.20 10.02
C ILE A 25 -7.78 19.33 9.15
N ASP A 26 -7.04 20.43 9.06
CA ASP A 26 -7.41 21.59 8.24
C ASP A 26 -7.20 21.35 6.74
N PHE A 27 -6.16 20.58 6.38
CA PHE A 27 -5.77 20.36 5.00
C PHE A 27 -5.71 18.85 4.69
N PRO A 28 -6.51 18.35 3.74
CA PRO A 28 -6.67 16.92 3.51
C PRO A 28 -5.59 16.29 2.60
N GLU A 29 -4.49 16.96 2.30
CA GLU A 29 -3.41 16.45 1.48
C GLU A 29 -2.13 16.22 2.29
N ALA A 30 -1.49 15.06 2.11
CA ALA A 30 -0.25 14.71 2.77
C ALA A 30 0.95 15.33 2.01
N LEU A 31 1.32 16.58 2.34
CA LEU A 31 2.44 17.28 1.71
C LEU A 31 3.80 16.65 2.02
N ALA A 32 3.96 16.07 3.20
CA ALA A 32 5.18 15.40 3.66
C ALA A 32 4.79 14.05 4.29
N PRO A 33 4.49 13.01 3.48
CA PRO A 33 3.97 11.75 3.98
C PRO A 33 5.00 11.01 4.85
N ASP A 34 4.52 10.39 5.92
CA ASP A 34 5.31 9.49 6.76
C ASP A 34 5.49 8.13 6.10
N VAL A 35 4.50 7.72 5.31
CA VAL A 35 4.47 6.44 4.61
C VAL A 35 3.98 6.65 3.18
N VAL A 36 4.72 6.11 2.22
CA VAL A 36 4.30 6.03 0.81
C VAL A 36 4.24 4.57 0.42
N VAL A 37 3.17 4.18 -0.28
CA VAL A 37 3.04 2.88 -0.91
C VAL A 37 3.00 3.09 -2.43
N ALA A 38 4.06 2.68 -3.12
CA ALA A 38 4.20 2.82 -4.56
C ALA A 38 4.00 1.48 -5.27
N LEU A 39 3.01 1.40 -6.14
CA LEU A 39 2.69 0.20 -6.91
C LEU A 39 3.25 0.24 -8.34
N ALA A 40 3.67 1.40 -8.82
CA ALA A 40 4.23 1.60 -10.15
C ALA A 40 5.45 2.54 -10.10
N GLN A 41 6.37 2.40 -11.08
CA GLN A 41 7.60 3.18 -11.14
C GLN A 41 7.34 4.69 -11.12
N VAL A 42 6.35 5.17 -11.86
CA VAL A 42 6.00 6.61 -11.92
C VAL A 42 5.62 7.18 -10.55
N ALA A 43 4.93 6.40 -9.72
CA ALA A 43 4.58 6.79 -8.36
C ALA A 43 5.81 6.81 -7.45
N TYR A 44 6.66 5.80 -7.58
CA TYR A 44 7.92 5.70 -6.83
C TYR A 44 8.85 6.87 -7.13
N ASP A 45 9.09 7.18 -8.41
CA ASP A 45 9.99 8.25 -8.86
C ASP A 45 9.54 9.62 -8.36
N LYS A 46 8.23 9.84 -8.25
CA LYS A 46 7.67 11.09 -7.73
C LYS A 46 8.03 11.35 -6.26
N TYR A 47 8.12 10.30 -5.45
CA TYR A 47 8.32 10.45 -4.01
C TYR A 47 9.74 10.14 -3.54
N VAL A 48 10.46 9.22 -4.18
CA VAL A 48 11.74 8.67 -3.68
C VAL A 48 12.77 9.74 -3.32
N GLY A 49 12.87 10.82 -4.10
CA GLY A 49 13.82 11.91 -3.89
C GLY A 49 13.38 12.94 -2.84
N ASN A 50 12.08 12.99 -2.51
CA ASN A 50 11.49 14.03 -1.66
C ASN A 50 11.02 13.52 -0.30
N MET A 51 11.28 12.25 0.01
CA MET A 51 10.92 11.66 1.30
C MET A 51 11.81 12.23 2.42
N LYS A 52 11.21 12.43 3.61
CA LYS A 52 11.93 12.89 4.80
C LYS A 52 12.64 11.75 5.52
N ASP A 53 13.61 12.11 6.36
CA ASP A 53 14.27 11.14 7.24
C ASP A 53 13.25 10.49 8.19
N GLY A 54 13.38 9.17 8.39
CA GLY A 54 12.48 8.40 9.24
C GLY A 54 11.15 7.99 8.60
N SER A 55 10.84 8.46 7.38
CA SER A 55 9.68 8.01 6.63
C SER A 55 9.90 6.62 6.01
N MET A 56 8.81 5.99 5.54
CA MET A 56 8.82 4.68 4.93
C MET A 56 8.36 4.74 3.47
N LEU A 57 9.05 4.02 2.60
CA LEU A 57 8.67 3.84 1.20
C LEU A 57 8.52 2.34 0.91
N ILE A 58 7.28 1.88 0.86
CA ILE A 58 6.91 0.50 0.54
C ILE A 58 6.64 0.43 -0.96
N TYR A 59 7.23 -0.52 -1.66
CA TYR A 59 7.09 -0.57 -3.12
C TYR A 59 7.03 -1.99 -3.68
N ASN A 60 6.41 -2.12 -4.87
CA ASN A 60 6.35 -3.37 -5.62
C ASN A 60 7.69 -3.66 -6.30
N ALA A 61 8.49 -4.54 -5.72
CA ALA A 61 9.83 -4.88 -6.20
C ALA A 61 9.84 -5.69 -7.52
N ASN A 62 8.69 -6.14 -8.01
CA ASN A 62 8.60 -6.79 -9.32
C ASN A 62 8.68 -5.77 -10.48
N GLN A 63 8.22 -4.54 -10.27
CA GLN A 63 8.14 -3.52 -11.32
C GLN A 63 9.02 -2.30 -11.08
N ILE A 64 9.44 -2.07 -9.83
CA ILE A 64 10.10 -0.84 -9.43
C ILE A 64 11.60 -1.08 -9.24
N THR A 65 12.40 -0.32 -9.96
CA THR A 65 13.84 -0.25 -9.77
C THR A 65 14.15 0.72 -8.63
N GLN A 66 14.83 0.22 -7.59
CA GLN A 66 15.17 0.99 -6.41
C GLN A 66 16.18 2.10 -6.73
N ALA A 67 15.93 3.29 -6.20
CA ALA A 67 16.83 4.45 -6.24
C ALA A 67 17.16 4.92 -4.82
N PRO A 68 18.23 5.71 -4.62
CA PRO A 68 18.57 6.27 -3.32
C PRO A 68 17.44 7.15 -2.75
N SER A 69 17.19 7.04 -1.44
CA SER A 69 16.20 7.84 -0.71
C SER A 69 16.64 8.03 0.73
N ARG A 70 16.10 9.07 1.38
CA ARG A 70 16.20 9.26 2.85
C ARG A 70 15.22 8.39 3.61
N ALA A 71 14.14 7.94 2.94
CA ALA A 71 13.17 7.02 3.53
C ALA A 71 13.78 5.63 3.69
N LYS A 72 13.31 4.91 4.72
CA LYS A 72 13.55 3.47 4.82
C LYS A 72 12.70 2.76 3.77
N GLN A 73 13.35 1.98 2.91
CA GLN A 73 12.71 1.38 1.75
C GLN A 73 12.43 -0.11 1.97
N TYR A 74 11.24 -0.55 1.56
CA TYR A 74 10.75 -1.91 1.71
C TYR A 74 10.23 -2.43 0.36
N GLY A 75 11.08 -3.16 -0.34
CA GLY A 75 10.74 -3.76 -1.63
C GLY A 75 10.09 -5.13 -1.45
N ILE A 76 8.81 -5.23 -1.78
CA ILE A 76 8.04 -6.48 -1.67
C ILE A 76 7.67 -6.95 -3.07
N LYS A 77 7.93 -8.23 -3.34
CA LYS A 77 7.56 -8.87 -4.62
C LYS A 77 6.05 -9.19 -4.65
N MET A 78 5.25 -8.14 -4.81
CA MET A 78 3.80 -8.23 -4.69
C MET A 78 3.15 -9.06 -5.81
N GLU A 79 3.72 -9.04 -7.01
CA GLU A 79 3.22 -9.83 -8.15
C GLU A 79 3.51 -11.32 -7.98
N ASP A 80 4.65 -11.68 -7.40
CA ASP A 80 4.95 -13.09 -7.08
C ASP A 80 3.89 -13.64 -6.11
N ILE A 81 3.50 -12.84 -5.11
CA ILE A 81 2.45 -13.19 -4.15
C ILE A 81 1.10 -13.36 -4.86
N THR A 82 0.67 -12.37 -5.65
CA THR A 82 -0.62 -12.43 -6.34
C THR A 82 -0.69 -13.58 -7.36
N THR A 83 0.44 -13.90 -7.99
CA THR A 83 0.56 -15.04 -8.90
C THR A 83 0.42 -16.36 -8.15
N SER A 84 1.03 -16.49 -6.96
CA SER A 84 0.97 -17.72 -6.16
C SER A 84 -0.45 -18.09 -5.72
N ILE A 85 -1.32 -17.10 -5.55
CA ILE A 85 -2.74 -17.29 -5.20
C ILE A 85 -3.69 -17.18 -6.40
N ASN A 86 -3.14 -17.08 -7.61
CA ASN A 86 -3.87 -16.91 -8.87
C ASN A 86 -4.91 -15.76 -8.81
N ASN A 87 -4.53 -14.64 -8.19
CA ASN A 87 -5.39 -13.44 -8.06
C ASN A 87 -4.60 -12.16 -8.29
N MET A 88 -4.30 -11.82 -9.54
CA MET A 88 -3.57 -10.61 -9.93
C MET A 88 -4.28 -9.31 -9.51
N GLN A 89 -5.60 -9.34 -9.30
CA GLN A 89 -6.38 -8.16 -8.92
C GLN A 89 -6.20 -7.78 -7.44
N SER A 90 -5.61 -8.64 -6.62
CA SER A 90 -5.42 -8.40 -5.19
C SER A 90 -4.09 -7.72 -4.82
N LEU A 91 -3.34 -7.20 -5.80
CA LEU A 91 -2.04 -6.55 -5.57
C LEU A 91 -2.14 -5.40 -4.54
N ASN A 92 -3.20 -4.60 -4.60
CA ASN A 92 -3.47 -3.55 -3.63
C ASN A 92 -3.76 -4.11 -2.22
N ILE A 93 -4.33 -5.31 -2.11
CA ILE A 93 -4.59 -5.96 -0.82
C ILE A 93 -3.29 -6.52 -0.23
N VAL A 94 -2.40 -7.07 -1.06
CA VAL A 94 -1.04 -7.45 -0.64
C VAL A 94 -0.29 -6.24 -0.11
N ALA A 95 -0.33 -5.12 -0.83
CA ALA A 95 0.28 -3.86 -0.40
C ALA A 95 -0.31 -3.33 0.92
N LEU A 96 -1.63 -3.46 1.11
CA LEU A 96 -2.30 -3.10 2.36
C LEU A 96 -1.80 -3.95 3.53
N GLY A 97 -1.69 -5.27 3.36
CA GLY A 97 -1.15 -6.18 4.38
C GLY A 97 0.27 -5.78 4.78
N ALA A 98 1.12 -5.51 3.79
CA ALA A 98 2.49 -5.06 4.03
C ALA A 98 2.56 -3.72 4.78
N MET A 99 1.74 -2.76 4.40
CA MET A 99 1.66 -1.46 5.07
C MET A 99 1.24 -1.61 6.53
N ILE A 100 0.20 -2.38 6.81
CA ILE A 100 -0.26 -2.63 8.19
C ILE A 100 0.82 -3.31 9.03
N ALA A 101 1.52 -4.29 8.47
CA ALA A 101 2.63 -4.97 9.16
C ALA A 101 3.74 -4.01 9.56
N LEU A 102 4.14 -3.09 8.67
CA LEU A 102 5.27 -2.17 8.89
C LEU A 102 4.90 -0.99 9.78
N THR A 103 3.69 -0.47 9.65
CA THR A 103 3.26 0.75 10.36
C THR A 103 2.58 0.46 11.70
N GLY A 104 1.83 -0.64 11.80
CA GLY A 104 1.00 -0.94 12.97
C GLY A 104 -0.15 0.05 13.18
N CYS A 105 -0.54 0.84 12.14
CA CYS A 105 -1.56 1.88 12.27
C CYS A 105 -2.99 1.36 12.46
N ALA A 106 -3.20 0.06 12.25
CA ALA A 106 -4.45 -0.64 12.53
C ALA A 106 -4.17 -2.11 12.90
N SER A 107 -5.09 -2.76 13.61
CA SER A 107 -4.97 -4.19 13.87
C SER A 107 -5.30 -5.00 12.63
N PRO A 108 -4.55 -6.08 12.33
CA PRO A 108 -4.82 -6.95 11.19
C PRO A 108 -6.26 -7.49 11.19
N GLU A 109 -6.79 -7.86 12.36
CA GLU A 109 -8.14 -8.40 12.54
C GLU A 109 -9.21 -7.37 12.14
N SER A 110 -9.02 -6.10 12.51
CA SER A 110 -9.94 -5.02 12.14
C SER A 110 -9.96 -4.78 10.63
N VAL A 111 -8.79 -4.84 9.99
CA VAL A 111 -8.69 -4.67 8.52
C VAL A 111 -9.34 -5.85 7.80
N GLN A 112 -9.10 -7.08 8.24
CA GLN A 112 -9.73 -8.27 7.66
C GLN A 112 -11.25 -8.26 7.83
N ALA A 113 -11.76 -7.86 9.00
CA ALA A 113 -13.21 -7.71 9.23
C ALA A 113 -13.82 -6.67 8.30
N MET A 114 -13.13 -5.54 8.07
CA MET A 114 -13.56 -4.52 7.13
C MET A 114 -13.55 -5.01 5.68
N LEU A 115 -12.53 -5.76 5.27
CA LEU A 115 -12.47 -6.37 3.93
C LEU A 115 -13.61 -7.38 3.74
N ALA A 116 -13.89 -8.22 4.73
CA ALA A 116 -15.01 -9.17 4.69
C ALA A 116 -16.36 -8.44 4.51
N LYS A 117 -16.58 -7.37 5.26
CA LYS A 117 -17.78 -6.53 5.15
C LYS A 117 -17.87 -5.83 3.79
N ARG A 118 -16.76 -5.30 3.28
CA ARG A 118 -16.70 -4.59 1.98
C ARG A 118 -17.10 -5.49 0.81
N PHE A 119 -16.75 -6.77 0.88
CA PHE A 119 -17.02 -7.77 -0.15
C PHE A 119 -18.11 -8.77 0.26
N GLU A 120 -18.99 -8.38 1.20
CA GLU A 120 -20.14 -9.16 1.62
C GLU A 120 -20.96 -9.61 0.40
N GLY A 121 -21.40 -10.88 0.42
CA GLY A 121 -22.09 -11.49 -0.73
C GLY A 121 -21.17 -12.09 -1.81
N LYS A 122 -19.84 -11.98 -1.68
CA LYS A 122 -18.86 -12.56 -2.60
C LYS A 122 -17.82 -13.41 -1.85
N PRO A 123 -18.20 -14.59 -1.33
CA PRO A 123 -17.36 -15.39 -0.40
C PRO A 123 -16.00 -15.76 -0.99
N ALA A 124 -15.92 -16.04 -2.30
CA ALA A 124 -14.66 -16.35 -2.97
C ALA A 124 -13.70 -15.15 -2.95
N VAL A 125 -14.23 -13.94 -3.14
CA VAL A 125 -13.43 -12.68 -3.10
C VAL A 125 -12.97 -12.38 -1.68
N VAL A 126 -13.84 -12.57 -0.69
CA VAL A 126 -13.48 -12.41 0.74
C VAL A 126 -12.32 -13.32 1.10
N LYS A 127 -12.42 -14.61 0.77
CA LYS A 127 -11.38 -15.60 1.05
C LYS A 127 -10.05 -15.24 0.35
N SER A 128 -10.11 -14.90 -0.92
CA SER A 128 -8.93 -14.57 -1.71
C SER A 128 -8.26 -13.28 -1.22
N ASN A 129 -9.04 -12.26 -0.84
CA ASN A 129 -8.50 -11.03 -0.27
C ASN A 129 -7.90 -11.23 1.11
N ALA A 130 -8.51 -12.05 1.97
CA ALA A 130 -7.92 -12.40 3.27
C ALA A 130 -6.55 -13.07 3.08
N GLN A 131 -6.45 -14.03 2.17
CA GLN A 131 -5.18 -14.70 1.84
C GLN A 131 -4.14 -13.72 1.29
N ALA A 132 -4.52 -12.82 0.39
CA ALA A 132 -3.63 -11.80 -0.17
C ALA A 132 -3.12 -10.85 0.91
N PHE A 133 -3.99 -10.43 1.83
CA PHE A 133 -3.63 -9.60 2.98
C PHE A 133 -2.60 -10.29 3.88
N ASP A 134 -2.86 -11.54 4.27
CA ASP A 134 -1.99 -12.31 5.17
C ASP A 134 -0.60 -12.49 4.55
N LEU A 135 -0.51 -12.88 3.29
CA LEU A 135 0.77 -13.05 2.60
C LEU A 135 1.55 -11.73 2.47
N GLY A 136 0.86 -10.63 2.20
CA GLY A 136 1.47 -9.30 2.19
C GLY A 136 2.00 -8.89 3.57
N TYR A 137 1.22 -9.18 4.60
CA TYR A 137 1.59 -8.92 6.00
C TYR A 137 2.83 -9.74 6.40
N GLU A 138 2.83 -11.05 6.12
CA GLU A 138 3.95 -11.95 6.41
C GLU A 138 5.23 -11.56 5.64
N ALA A 139 5.10 -11.22 4.36
CA ALA A 139 6.24 -10.78 3.56
C ALA A 139 6.92 -9.54 4.14
N ALA A 140 6.15 -8.63 4.73
CA ALA A 140 6.67 -7.42 5.35
C ALA A 140 7.31 -7.67 6.73
N LEU A 141 6.88 -8.69 7.47
CA LEU A 141 7.50 -9.05 8.75
C LEU A 141 8.98 -9.46 8.61
N ASN A 142 9.39 -9.95 7.44
CA ASN A 142 10.78 -10.30 7.18
C ASN A 142 11.74 -9.09 7.20
N PHE A 143 11.21 -7.86 7.20
CA PHE A 143 11.99 -6.62 7.30
C PHE A 143 12.08 -6.06 8.73
N LYS A 144 11.36 -6.64 9.69
CA LYS A 144 11.42 -6.28 11.11
C LYS A 144 12.50 -7.08 11.82
#